data_3f0c60823de8e990ea17128a28aecb62
#
_entry.id   3f0c60823de8e990ea17128a28aecb62
#
_cell.length_a   1.000
_cell.length_b   1.000
_cell.length_c   1.000
_cell.angle_alpha   90.00
_cell.angle_beta   90.00
_cell.angle_gamma   90.00
#
_symmetry.space_group_name_H-M   'P 1'
#
loop_
_entity.id
_entity.type
_entity.pdbx_description
1 polymer ?
#
loop_
_entity_poly.entity_id
_entity_poly.type
_entity_poly.pdbx_seq_one_letter_code
_entity_poly.pdbx_strand_id
1 'polypeptide(L)'
;MENRKMRVAITHGDTNGIGYEIIFKTFAEPAMLELCTPIIYGSPKVAAYHRNALGIQANFTIINNVEDAVDGKVNLLTTFDEDVKVDMGQPSKEAGTAALKALDRAMEDYKAGGYDVLVTAPINKNDIQSDGFRFCGHTEYIQEKVGEGKKALMILAGNSLRVALVTTHLPIAEVASAITKEAIVEKCNIFNEALRRDFNVSAPRIAVLSLNPHAGDGGVIGNEEENVIKPALEELEAAGVKAFGPFAADGFFGQGMYTAFDGVLAMYHDQGLAPFKTIVGGEGVNITAGLPIVRTSPDHGTAYDIAGKGVADETSFRTAVYKAIDIFRNRINYDEPMQNPLQKLYHERRDDSEKVRFAVPKKPKQTEQQ
;
A
#
# COMPACT_ATOMS: atom_id res chain seq x y z
N MET A 1 -16.29 -3.25 19.33
CA MET A 1 -16.00 -1.92 18.74
C MET A 1 -17.30 -1.16 18.74
N GLU A 2 -17.30 0.06 19.31
CA GLU A 2 -18.47 0.92 19.28
C GLU A 2 -18.92 1.17 17.83
N ASN A 3 -20.21 1.40 17.66
CA ASN A 3 -20.91 1.53 16.38
C ASN A 3 -20.60 2.88 15.66
N ARG A 4 -19.30 3.30 15.65
CA ARG A 4 -18.85 4.51 14.96
C ARG A 4 -18.42 4.22 13.52
N LYS A 5 -18.59 5.19 12.64
CA LYS A 5 -18.03 5.11 11.29
C LYS A 5 -16.50 5.07 11.32
N MET A 6 -15.91 4.46 10.29
CA MET A 6 -14.45 4.44 10.10
C MET A 6 -13.91 5.86 9.98
N ARG A 7 -12.94 6.21 10.81
CA ARG A 7 -12.26 7.51 10.78
C ARG A 7 -11.09 7.46 9.82
N VAL A 8 -11.10 8.32 8.82
CA VAL A 8 -10.03 8.47 7.83
C VAL A 8 -9.28 9.76 8.11
N ALA A 9 -8.08 9.66 8.66
CA ALA A 9 -7.18 10.79 8.80
C ALA A 9 -6.61 11.17 7.43
N ILE A 10 -6.55 12.47 7.13
CA ILE A 10 -6.09 13.01 5.86
C ILE A 10 -5.11 14.14 6.12
N THR A 11 -3.84 13.98 5.76
CA THR A 11 -2.91 15.12 5.79
C THR A 11 -3.01 15.90 4.49
N HIS A 12 -3.10 17.23 4.59
CA HIS A 12 -3.35 18.11 3.45
C HIS A 12 -2.22 18.18 2.41
N GLY A 13 -1.01 17.68 2.78
CA GLY A 13 0.15 17.73 1.90
C GLY A 13 0.77 19.13 1.82
N ASP A 14 1.30 19.48 0.65
CA ASP A 14 1.86 20.81 0.40
C ASP A 14 0.75 21.85 0.22
N THR A 15 0.77 22.93 1.00
CA THR A 15 -0.26 24.00 0.96
C THR A 15 -0.31 24.76 -0.35
N ASN A 16 0.76 24.75 -1.14
CA ASN A 16 0.85 25.42 -2.44
C ASN A 16 0.55 24.49 -3.63
N GLY A 17 0.34 23.19 -3.38
CA GLY A 17 -0.02 22.18 -4.37
C GLY A 17 -1.52 21.98 -4.49
N ILE A 18 -1.89 20.85 -5.11
CA ILE A 18 -3.29 20.48 -5.37
C ILE A 18 -3.96 19.74 -4.21
N GLY A 19 -3.29 19.55 -3.07
CA GLY A 19 -3.77 18.69 -1.97
C GLY A 19 -5.17 19.04 -1.50
N TYR A 20 -5.46 20.29 -1.12
CA TYR A 20 -6.79 20.73 -0.69
C TYR A 20 -7.84 20.61 -1.82
N GLU A 21 -7.45 20.86 -3.07
CA GLU A 21 -8.37 20.75 -4.22
C GLU A 21 -8.90 19.32 -4.38
N ILE A 22 -8.00 18.32 -4.43
CA ILE A 22 -8.41 16.92 -4.60
C ILE A 22 -9.16 16.38 -3.38
N ILE A 23 -8.82 16.83 -2.16
CA ILE A 23 -9.56 16.50 -0.93
C ILE A 23 -10.99 17.03 -1.01
N PHE A 24 -11.17 18.31 -1.29
CA PHE A 24 -12.50 18.92 -1.34
C PHE A 24 -13.36 18.32 -2.43
N LYS A 25 -12.82 18.10 -3.64
CA LYS A 25 -13.53 17.43 -4.74
C LYS A 25 -13.96 16.01 -4.36
N THR A 26 -13.09 15.25 -3.69
CA THR A 26 -13.42 13.90 -3.25
C THR A 26 -14.62 13.89 -2.30
N PHE A 27 -14.64 14.76 -1.30
CA PHE A 27 -15.69 14.80 -0.29
C PHE A 27 -16.85 15.74 -0.60
N ALA A 28 -16.85 16.36 -1.77
CA ALA A 28 -18.04 17.01 -2.34
C ALA A 28 -19.11 15.97 -2.70
N GLU A 29 -18.73 14.71 -2.97
CA GLU A 29 -19.65 13.60 -3.21
C GLU A 29 -20.23 13.10 -1.86
N PRO A 30 -21.54 13.25 -1.63
CA PRO A 30 -22.17 12.87 -0.33
C PRO A 30 -21.98 11.41 0.04
N ALA A 31 -21.92 10.50 -0.95
CA ALA A 31 -21.72 9.07 -0.72
C ALA A 31 -20.40 8.76 0.00
N MET A 32 -19.39 9.61 -0.12
CA MET A 32 -18.12 9.46 0.62
C MET A 32 -18.31 9.58 2.13
N LEU A 33 -19.25 10.42 2.57
CA LEU A 33 -19.57 10.61 3.99
C LEU A 33 -20.42 9.46 4.56
N GLU A 34 -21.02 8.64 3.72
CA GLU A 34 -21.67 7.40 4.14
C GLU A 34 -20.64 6.30 4.45
N LEU A 35 -19.52 6.29 3.74
CA LEU A 35 -18.46 5.27 3.88
C LEU A 35 -17.57 5.50 5.09
N CYS A 36 -17.25 6.76 5.40
CA CYS A 36 -16.28 7.10 6.44
C CYS A 36 -16.52 8.48 7.04
N THR A 37 -15.80 8.76 8.12
CA THR A 37 -15.70 10.09 8.75
C THR A 37 -14.32 10.67 8.42
N PRO A 38 -14.22 11.57 7.42
CA PRO A 38 -12.94 12.19 7.06
C PRO A 38 -12.53 13.24 8.09
N ILE A 39 -11.23 13.24 8.44
CA ILE A 39 -10.61 14.19 9.36
C ILE A 39 -9.38 14.77 8.67
N ILE A 40 -9.49 16.00 8.18
CA ILE A 40 -8.43 16.72 7.50
C ILE A 40 -7.52 17.37 8.55
N TYR A 41 -6.27 17.01 8.58
CA TYR A 41 -5.24 17.61 9.42
C TYR A 41 -4.68 18.84 8.72
N GLY A 42 -4.99 20.04 9.21
CA GLY A 42 -4.58 21.26 8.52
C GLY A 42 -4.95 22.54 9.27
N SER A 43 -5.06 23.64 8.52
CA SER A 43 -5.46 24.94 9.05
C SER A 43 -6.79 25.41 8.44
N PRO A 44 -7.74 25.87 9.27
CA PRO A 44 -9.00 26.45 8.80
C PRO A 44 -8.79 27.65 7.86
N LYS A 45 -7.78 28.48 8.13
CA LYS A 45 -7.44 29.65 7.27
C LYS A 45 -6.97 29.21 5.89
N VAL A 46 -6.04 28.26 5.82
CA VAL A 46 -5.52 27.73 4.56
C VAL A 46 -6.63 27.00 3.78
N ALA A 47 -7.41 26.18 4.44
CA ALA A 47 -8.54 25.47 3.85
C ALA A 47 -9.58 26.44 3.26
N ALA A 48 -9.95 27.49 4.01
CA ALA A 48 -10.86 28.52 3.52
C ALA A 48 -10.29 29.31 2.33
N TYR A 49 -8.98 29.58 2.33
CA TYR A 49 -8.31 30.22 1.20
C TYR A 49 -8.46 29.39 -0.08
N HIS A 50 -8.10 28.08 -0.02
CA HIS A 50 -8.23 27.18 -1.16
C HIS A 50 -9.67 27.05 -1.64
N ARG A 51 -10.61 26.86 -0.72
CA ARG A 51 -12.03 26.78 -1.05
C ARG A 51 -12.52 28.01 -1.82
N ASN A 52 -12.15 29.21 -1.35
CA ASN A 52 -12.58 30.47 -1.96
C ASN A 52 -11.89 30.71 -3.31
N ALA A 53 -10.57 30.49 -3.39
CA ALA A 53 -9.79 30.69 -4.60
C ALA A 53 -10.23 29.76 -5.74
N LEU A 54 -10.64 28.54 -5.41
CA LEU A 54 -11.08 27.52 -6.38
C LEU A 54 -12.59 27.56 -6.65
N GLY A 55 -13.37 28.34 -5.88
CA GLY A 55 -14.83 28.38 -6.01
C GLY A 55 -15.53 27.08 -5.67
N ILE A 56 -14.88 26.21 -4.88
CA ILE A 56 -15.42 24.88 -4.51
C ILE A 56 -16.41 25.02 -3.36
N GLN A 57 -17.58 24.40 -3.48
CA GLN A 57 -18.58 24.31 -2.40
C GLN A 57 -18.15 23.19 -1.43
N ALA A 58 -17.32 23.52 -0.44
CA ALA A 58 -16.89 22.60 0.60
C ALA A 58 -17.25 23.14 1.98
N ASN A 59 -18.00 22.38 2.73
CA ASN A 59 -18.33 22.67 4.12
C ASN A 59 -17.51 21.73 5.03
N PHE A 60 -16.87 22.29 6.06
CA PHE A 60 -16.13 21.51 7.04
C PHE A 60 -16.43 22.00 8.46
N THR A 61 -16.44 21.06 9.40
CA THR A 61 -16.58 21.32 10.84
C THR A 61 -15.18 21.45 11.42
N ILE A 62 -14.87 22.59 12.03
CA ILE A 62 -13.57 22.81 12.68
C ILE A 62 -13.58 22.09 14.02
N ILE A 63 -12.56 21.28 14.27
CA ILE A 63 -12.34 20.56 15.51
C ILE A 63 -10.90 20.78 16.01
N ASN A 64 -10.68 20.63 17.32
CA ASN A 64 -9.36 20.78 17.93
C ASN A 64 -8.77 19.42 18.35
N ASN A 65 -9.61 18.43 18.61
CA ASN A 65 -9.19 17.08 18.95
C ASN A 65 -9.84 16.07 18.02
N VAL A 66 -9.18 14.96 17.77
CA VAL A 66 -9.66 13.91 16.86
C VAL A 66 -10.93 13.24 17.37
N GLU A 67 -11.14 13.23 18.71
CA GLU A 67 -12.32 12.69 19.37
C GLU A 67 -13.60 13.49 19.05
N ASP A 68 -13.46 14.79 18.77
CA ASP A 68 -14.57 15.70 18.45
C ASP A 68 -15.13 15.50 17.03
N ALA A 69 -14.57 14.55 16.26
CA ALA A 69 -14.98 14.29 14.88
C ALA A 69 -16.45 13.86 14.80
N VAL A 70 -17.21 14.54 13.93
CA VAL A 70 -18.65 14.34 13.74
C VAL A 70 -18.88 13.48 12.50
N ASP A 71 -19.59 12.37 12.68
CA ASP A 71 -19.97 11.47 11.57
C ASP A 71 -20.90 12.19 10.58
N GLY A 72 -20.73 11.86 9.28
CA GLY A 72 -21.50 12.46 8.19
C GLY A 72 -21.06 13.89 7.82
N LYS A 73 -19.94 14.36 8.36
CA LYS A 73 -19.36 15.67 8.04
C LYS A 73 -17.90 15.55 7.69
N VAL A 74 -17.40 16.47 6.88
CA VAL A 74 -15.97 16.69 6.71
C VAL A 74 -15.47 17.44 7.94
N ASN A 75 -14.55 16.84 8.68
CA ASN A 75 -13.95 17.47 9.87
C ASN A 75 -12.58 18.05 9.48
N LEU A 76 -12.28 19.23 9.98
CA LEU A 76 -10.99 19.88 9.83
C LEU A 76 -10.37 20.08 11.20
N LEU A 77 -9.33 19.29 11.50
CA LEU A 77 -8.59 19.36 12.74
C LEU A 77 -7.48 20.41 12.61
N THR A 78 -7.51 21.39 13.50
CA THR A 78 -6.53 22.46 13.53
C THR A 78 -5.17 21.92 14.00
N THR A 79 -4.18 21.92 13.12
CA THR A 79 -2.81 21.45 13.43
C THR A 79 -1.81 22.59 13.62
N PHE A 80 -2.13 23.78 13.15
CA PHE A 80 -1.36 25.02 13.34
C PHE A 80 -2.27 26.25 13.16
N ASP A 81 -1.99 27.29 13.93
CA ASP A 81 -2.77 28.56 13.95
C ASP A 81 -2.01 29.71 13.28
N GLU A 82 -0.71 29.53 12.97
CA GLU A 82 0.08 30.57 12.34
C GLU A 82 -0.48 30.89 10.94
N ASP A 83 -0.27 32.15 10.53
CA ASP A 83 -0.61 32.59 9.19
C ASP A 83 0.42 32.02 8.22
N VAL A 84 0.02 30.98 7.47
CA VAL A 84 0.83 30.39 6.39
C VAL A 84 0.50 31.11 5.09
N LYS A 85 1.49 31.70 4.46
CA LYS A 85 1.33 32.29 3.13
C LYS A 85 1.11 31.19 2.11
N VAL A 86 -0.05 31.19 1.46
CA VAL A 86 -0.35 30.29 0.34
C VAL A 86 0.01 31.00 -0.97
N ASP A 87 0.94 30.40 -1.72
CA ASP A 87 1.35 30.85 -3.06
C ASP A 87 1.22 29.67 -4.03
N MET A 88 0.00 29.48 -4.56
CA MET A 88 -0.34 28.30 -5.34
C MET A 88 0.58 28.13 -6.54
N GLY A 89 1.13 26.92 -6.71
CA GLY A 89 2.04 26.60 -7.79
C GLY A 89 3.51 26.94 -7.54
N GLN A 90 3.84 27.48 -6.35
CA GLN A 90 5.22 27.82 -5.99
C GLN A 90 5.71 27.00 -4.78
N PRO A 91 6.87 26.31 -4.89
CA PRO A 91 7.44 25.62 -3.75
C PRO A 91 7.87 26.62 -2.67
N SER A 92 7.65 26.24 -1.39
CA SER A 92 8.11 27.07 -0.26
C SER A 92 8.38 26.24 1.00
N LYS A 93 9.38 26.66 1.77
CA LYS A 93 9.70 26.05 3.08
C LYS A 93 8.56 26.16 4.09
N GLU A 94 7.79 27.24 3.98
CA GLU A 94 6.62 27.45 4.84
C GLU A 94 5.53 26.41 4.58
N ALA A 95 5.24 26.09 3.29
CA ALA A 95 4.33 25.01 2.88
C ALA A 95 4.83 23.64 3.36
N GLY A 96 6.13 23.37 3.24
CA GLY A 96 6.75 22.15 3.75
C GLY A 96 6.64 22.00 5.28
N THR A 97 6.85 23.10 6.01
CA THR A 97 6.69 23.12 7.48
C THR A 97 5.25 22.86 7.91
N ALA A 98 4.27 23.44 7.21
CA ALA A 98 2.85 23.21 7.46
C ALA A 98 2.48 21.73 7.20
N ALA A 99 3.00 21.16 6.11
CA ALA A 99 2.79 19.74 5.81
C ALA A 99 3.38 18.82 6.90
N LEU A 100 4.55 19.15 7.42
CA LEU A 100 5.18 18.39 8.51
C LEU A 100 4.35 18.46 9.79
N LYS A 101 3.88 19.66 10.21
CA LYS A 101 3.02 19.81 11.39
C LYS A 101 1.75 18.96 11.30
N ALA A 102 1.12 18.91 10.12
CA ALA A 102 -0.06 18.07 9.89
C ALA A 102 0.29 16.56 10.02
N LEU A 103 1.43 16.17 9.49
CA LEU A 103 1.89 14.77 9.56
C LEU A 103 2.30 14.36 10.98
N ASP A 104 3.03 15.23 11.73
CA ASP A 104 3.41 14.98 13.11
C ASP A 104 2.17 14.76 13.99
N ARG A 105 1.18 15.67 13.90
CA ARG A 105 -0.06 15.55 14.66
C ARG A 105 -0.82 14.27 14.28
N ALA A 106 -0.86 13.90 13.00
CA ALA A 106 -1.49 12.65 12.58
C ALA A 106 -0.79 11.42 13.20
N MET A 107 0.55 11.44 13.34
CA MET A 107 1.27 10.33 14.00
C MET A 107 1.00 10.27 15.50
N GLU A 108 0.86 11.42 16.17
CA GLU A 108 0.47 11.47 17.59
C GLU A 108 -0.92 10.88 17.81
N ASP A 109 -1.90 11.33 17.02
CA ASP A 109 -3.28 10.85 17.12
C ASP A 109 -3.41 9.36 16.73
N TYR A 110 -2.57 8.84 15.80
CA TYR A 110 -2.50 7.41 15.52
C TYR A 110 -2.07 6.60 16.74
N LYS A 111 -1.02 7.04 17.44
CA LYS A 111 -0.53 6.37 18.66
C LYS A 111 -1.57 6.39 19.78
N ALA A 112 -2.42 7.41 19.81
CA ALA A 112 -3.54 7.52 20.74
C ALA A 112 -4.79 6.73 20.30
N GLY A 113 -4.80 6.10 19.11
CA GLY A 113 -5.96 5.39 18.59
C GLY A 113 -7.10 6.28 18.09
N GLY A 114 -6.79 7.53 17.72
CA GLY A 114 -7.77 8.53 17.34
C GLY A 114 -8.45 8.27 16.00
N TYR A 115 -7.82 7.52 15.09
CA TYR A 115 -8.36 7.19 13.77
C TYR A 115 -7.96 5.78 13.31
N ASP A 116 -8.58 5.30 12.25
CA ASP A 116 -8.42 3.92 11.77
C ASP A 116 -7.39 3.81 10.62
N VAL A 117 -7.41 4.75 9.67
CA VAL A 117 -6.55 4.75 8.48
C VAL A 117 -6.05 6.14 8.14
N LEU A 118 -4.91 6.22 7.45
CA LEU A 118 -4.28 7.46 7.02
C LEU A 118 -4.24 7.53 5.49
N VAL A 119 -4.70 8.66 4.94
CA VAL A 119 -4.51 9.03 3.53
C VAL A 119 -3.70 10.32 3.47
N THR A 120 -2.59 10.32 2.74
CA THR A 120 -1.73 11.51 2.67
C THR A 120 -1.84 12.16 1.30
N ALA A 121 -2.11 13.46 1.26
CA ALA A 121 -1.95 14.26 0.04
C ALA A 121 -0.45 14.50 -0.26
N PRO A 122 -0.10 14.83 -1.50
CA PRO A 122 1.30 14.95 -1.93
C PRO A 122 2.07 16.06 -1.22
N ILE A 123 3.36 15.81 -0.94
CA ILE A 123 4.32 16.78 -0.39
C ILE A 123 5.44 17.09 -1.37
N ASN A 124 6.04 18.26 -1.24
CA ASN A 124 7.32 18.55 -1.87
C ASN A 124 8.46 18.05 -0.98
N LYS A 125 9.21 17.08 -1.49
CA LYS A 125 10.29 16.41 -0.73
C LYS A 125 11.44 17.35 -0.34
N ASN A 126 11.69 18.43 -1.11
CA ASN A 126 12.72 19.40 -0.80
C ASN A 126 12.27 20.41 0.26
N ASP A 127 11.02 20.85 0.17
CA ASP A 127 10.48 21.89 1.03
C ASP A 127 10.20 21.40 2.46
N ILE A 128 9.82 20.12 2.61
CA ILE A 128 9.57 19.48 3.91
C ILE A 128 10.87 19.16 4.68
N GLN A 129 12.05 19.15 4.01
CA GLN A 129 13.32 18.87 4.67
C GLN A 129 13.62 19.91 5.75
N SER A 130 13.87 19.45 6.96
CA SER A 130 14.17 20.25 8.15
C SER A 130 14.97 19.40 9.14
N ASP A 131 15.37 19.96 10.27
CA ASP A 131 16.01 19.18 11.33
C ASP A 131 15.09 18.09 11.93
N GLY A 132 13.77 18.28 11.84
CA GLY A 132 12.77 17.29 12.25
C GLY A 132 12.37 16.29 11.16
N PHE A 133 12.77 16.53 9.90
CA PHE A 133 12.41 15.66 8.77
C PHE A 133 13.60 15.51 7.81
N ARG A 134 14.34 14.41 7.95
CA ARG A 134 15.50 14.04 7.09
C ARG A 134 15.25 12.73 6.36
N PHE A 135 14.03 12.56 5.82
CA PHE A 135 13.57 11.34 5.15
C PHE A 135 13.34 11.57 3.67
N CYS A 136 13.43 10.52 2.88
CA CYS A 136 13.15 10.57 1.44
C CYS A 136 11.67 10.80 1.12
N GLY A 137 10.77 10.57 2.07
CA GLY A 137 9.34 10.78 1.89
C GLY A 137 8.49 10.31 3.08
N HIS A 138 7.19 10.24 2.87
CA HIS A 138 6.22 9.79 3.89
C HIS A 138 6.50 8.38 4.42
N THR A 139 6.88 7.46 3.54
CA THR A 139 7.03 6.04 3.91
C THR A 139 8.08 5.83 4.97
N GLU A 140 9.27 6.41 4.77
CA GLU A 140 10.39 6.31 5.69
C GLU A 140 10.10 7.03 7.01
N TYR A 141 9.45 8.21 6.92
CA TYR A 141 9.06 8.96 8.10
C TYR A 141 8.02 8.21 8.96
N ILE A 142 6.98 7.67 8.34
CA ILE A 142 5.94 6.90 9.04
C ILE A 142 6.52 5.62 9.64
N GLN A 143 7.43 4.94 8.92
CA GLN A 143 8.13 3.77 9.44
C GLN A 143 8.90 4.09 10.71
N GLU A 144 9.63 5.20 10.74
CA GLU A 144 10.39 5.63 11.92
C GLU A 144 9.47 5.97 13.10
N LYS A 145 8.36 6.67 12.85
CA LYS A 145 7.46 7.16 13.92
C LYS A 145 6.56 6.07 14.51
N VAL A 146 6.06 5.14 13.69
CA VAL A 146 5.01 4.19 14.08
C VAL A 146 5.21 2.77 13.53
N GLY A 147 6.39 2.47 13.00
CA GLY A 147 6.67 1.16 12.39
C GLY A 147 6.92 0.03 13.38
N GLU A 148 7.21 0.33 14.66
CA GLU A 148 7.46 -0.67 15.70
C GLU A 148 8.56 -1.67 15.31
N GLY A 149 9.61 -1.21 14.63
CA GLY A 149 10.71 -2.04 14.14
C GLY A 149 10.41 -2.82 12.85
N LYS A 150 9.20 -2.73 12.32
CA LYS A 150 8.83 -3.34 11.04
C LYS A 150 9.34 -2.51 9.86
N LYS A 151 9.54 -3.17 8.73
CA LYS A 151 10.00 -2.53 7.50
C LYS A 151 8.85 -2.28 6.54
N ALA A 152 8.85 -1.08 5.97
CA ALA A 152 7.87 -0.69 4.97
C ALA A 152 8.21 -1.24 3.59
N LEU A 153 7.16 -1.51 2.82
CA LEU A 153 7.22 -1.81 1.40
C LEU A 153 6.25 -0.90 0.65
N MET A 154 6.77 -0.18 -0.34
CA MET A 154 5.94 0.59 -1.26
C MET A 154 5.30 -0.35 -2.28
N ILE A 155 3.98 -0.31 -2.37
CA ILE A 155 3.20 -1.03 -3.38
C ILE A 155 2.38 -0.02 -4.18
N LEU A 156 2.57 0.00 -5.50
CA LEU A 156 1.67 0.67 -6.41
C LEU A 156 0.55 -0.30 -6.78
N ALA A 157 -0.69 0.11 -6.57
CA ALA A 157 -1.86 -0.72 -6.80
C ALA A 157 -2.89 -0.02 -7.70
N GLY A 158 -3.28 -0.72 -8.76
CA GLY A 158 -4.43 -0.42 -9.59
C GLY A 158 -5.42 -1.58 -9.56
N ASN A 159 -6.44 -1.51 -10.40
CA ASN A 159 -7.46 -2.56 -10.45
C ASN A 159 -6.91 -3.91 -10.95
N SER A 160 -5.99 -3.87 -11.93
CA SER A 160 -5.47 -5.06 -12.61
C SER A 160 -4.00 -5.39 -12.30
N LEU A 161 -3.28 -4.51 -11.61
CA LEU A 161 -1.84 -4.65 -11.41
C LEU A 161 -1.41 -4.12 -10.04
N ARG A 162 -0.56 -4.87 -9.36
CA ARG A 162 0.12 -4.47 -8.14
C ARG A 162 1.62 -4.65 -8.34
N VAL A 163 2.37 -3.59 -8.09
CA VAL A 163 3.83 -3.58 -8.26
C VAL A 163 4.50 -3.17 -6.95
N ALA A 164 5.39 -3.99 -6.46
CA ALA A 164 6.30 -3.67 -5.37
C ALA A 164 7.73 -3.55 -5.89
N LEU A 165 8.59 -2.86 -5.14
CA LEU A 165 9.95 -2.55 -5.54
C LEU A 165 10.95 -3.09 -4.54
N VAL A 166 12.04 -3.69 -5.01
CA VAL A 166 13.18 -4.05 -4.15
C VAL A 166 13.93 -2.78 -3.76
N THR A 167 14.25 -1.93 -4.74
CA THR A 167 14.87 -0.61 -4.53
C THR A 167 13.95 0.51 -5.03
N THR A 168 13.91 1.64 -4.31
CA THR A 168 13.02 2.77 -4.63
C THR A 168 13.81 4.00 -5.11
N HIS A 169 14.35 4.79 -4.21
CA HIS A 169 14.93 6.11 -4.48
C HIS A 169 16.45 6.06 -4.49
N LEU A 170 17.04 5.15 -5.26
CA LEU A 170 18.48 5.05 -5.47
C LEU A 170 18.87 5.58 -6.86
N PRO A 171 20.06 6.21 -7.00
CA PRO A 171 20.65 6.44 -8.30
C PRO A 171 20.80 5.13 -9.07
N ILE A 172 20.56 5.15 -10.39
CA ILE A 172 20.61 3.93 -11.20
C ILE A 172 21.95 3.19 -11.12
N ALA A 173 23.04 3.93 -10.93
CA ALA A 173 24.39 3.37 -10.77
C ALA A 173 24.56 2.52 -9.49
N GLU A 174 23.70 2.71 -8.49
CA GLU A 174 23.76 2.02 -7.19
C GLU A 174 22.79 0.84 -7.13
N VAL A 175 21.87 0.72 -8.09
CA VAL A 175 20.81 -0.30 -8.07
C VAL A 175 21.39 -1.71 -8.04
N ALA A 176 22.32 -2.05 -8.94
CA ALA A 176 22.84 -3.41 -9.03
C ALA A 176 23.51 -3.87 -7.73
N SER A 177 24.25 -2.98 -7.05
CA SER A 177 24.90 -3.30 -5.77
C SER A 177 23.90 -3.40 -4.58
N ALA A 178 22.74 -2.79 -4.70
CA ALA A 178 21.68 -2.84 -3.70
C ALA A 178 20.76 -4.07 -3.84
N ILE A 179 20.78 -4.73 -5.01
CA ILE A 179 20.02 -5.97 -5.24
C ILE A 179 20.81 -7.14 -4.64
N THR A 180 20.41 -7.54 -3.44
CA THR A 180 20.95 -8.69 -2.73
C THR A 180 19.87 -9.76 -2.53
N LYS A 181 20.30 -11.00 -2.28
CA LYS A 181 19.39 -12.11 -1.99
C LYS A 181 18.48 -11.76 -0.79
N GLU A 182 19.06 -11.23 0.26
CA GLU A 182 18.38 -10.86 1.49
C GLU A 182 17.33 -9.76 1.25
N ALA A 183 17.66 -8.76 0.43
CA ALA A 183 16.73 -7.69 0.08
C ALA A 183 15.53 -8.21 -0.71
N ILE A 184 15.76 -9.11 -1.68
CA ILE A 184 14.68 -9.72 -2.46
C ILE A 184 13.77 -10.57 -1.56
N VAL A 185 14.37 -11.43 -0.74
CA VAL A 185 13.63 -12.31 0.18
C VAL A 185 12.80 -11.49 1.16
N GLU A 186 13.40 -10.46 1.78
CA GLU A 186 12.70 -9.56 2.71
C GLU A 186 11.50 -8.87 2.04
N LYS A 187 11.73 -8.22 0.89
CA LYS A 187 10.67 -7.48 0.19
C LYS A 187 9.58 -8.41 -0.33
N CYS A 188 9.94 -9.58 -0.84
CA CYS A 188 8.98 -10.57 -1.31
C CYS A 188 8.11 -11.12 -0.16
N ASN A 189 8.68 -11.37 1.02
CA ASN A 189 7.94 -11.80 2.20
C ASN A 189 6.94 -10.74 2.68
N ILE A 190 7.36 -9.47 2.76
CA ILE A 190 6.45 -8.35 3.10
C ILE A 190 5.33 -8.25 2.04
N PHE A 191 5.68 -8.40 0.76
CA PHE A 191 4.70 -8.34 -0.32
C PHE A 191 3.70 -9.49 -0.26
N ASN A 192 4.18 -10.72 -0.04
CA ASN A 192 3.32 -11.90 0.12
C ASN A 192 2.34 -11.74 1.29
N GLU A 193 2.81 -11.23 2.43
CA GLU A 193 1.96 -10.95 3.58
C GLU A 193 0.93 -9.87 3.28
N ALA A 194 1.34 -8.78 2.62
CA ALA A 194 0.43 -7.73 2.20
C ALA A 194 -0.63 -8.23 1.21
N LEU A 195 -0.26 -9.05 0.23
CA LEU A 195 -1.22 -9.64 -0.70
C LEU A 195 -2.27 -10.50 0.03
N ARG A 196 -1.87 -11.23 1.07
CA ARG A 196 -2.79 -12.04 1.88
C ARG A 196 -3.66 -11.20 2.80
N ARG A 197 -3.04 -10.33 3.57
CA ARG A 197 -3.68 -9.60 4.66
C ARG A 197 -4.38 -8.32 4.19
N ASP A 198 -3.73 -7.54 3.31
CA ASP A 198 -4.22 -6.24 2.87
C ASP A 198 -5.12 -6.37 1.63
N PHE A 199 -4.82 -7.33 0.73
CA PHE A 199 -5.57 -7.55 -0.52
C PHE A 199 -6.46 -8.80 -0.52
N ASN A 200 -6.51 -9.55 0.58
CA ASN A 200 -7.35 -10.75 0.76
C ASN A 200 -7.10 -11.84 -0.30
N VAL A 201 -5.85 -12.01 -0.74
CA VAL A 201 -5.45 -13.07 -1.67
C VAL A 201 -4.97 -14.28 -0.87
N SER A 202 -5.70 -15.39 -0.88
CA SER A 202 -5.40 -16.55 -0.03
C SER A 202 -4.10 -17.27 -0.37
N ALA A 203 -3.69 -17.30 -1.63
CA ALA A 203 -2.50 -17.99 -2.12
C ALA A 203 -1.78 -17.16 -3.19
N PRO A 204 -1.12 -16.04 -2.81
CA PRO A 204 -0.54 -15.10 -3.75
C PRO A 204 0.49 -15.75 -4.69
N ARG A 205 0.43 -15.35 -5.94
CA ARG A 205 1.42 -15.67 -6.98
C ARG A 205 2.17 -14.39 -7.31
N ILE A 206 3.46 -14.33 -7.02
CA ILE A 206 4.31 -13.16 -7.20
C ILE A 206 5.24 -13.40 -8.38
N ALA A 207 5.20 -12.52 -9.38
CA ALA A 207 6.21 -12.49 -10.44
C ALA A 207 7.40 -11.65 -9.96
N VAL A 208 8.61 -12.18 -10.08
CA VAL A 208 9.85 -11.48 -9.78
C VAL A 208 10.55 -11.17 -11.11
N LEU A 209 10.80 -9.89 -11.37
CA LEU A 209 11.47 -9.45 -12.59
C LEU A 209 12.98 -9.70 -12.49
N SER A 210 13.63 -9.83 -13.64
CA SER A 210 15.09 -9.81 -13.73
C SER A 210 15.64 -8.40 -13.52
N LEU A 211 16.91 -8.29 -13.18
CA LEU A 211 17.61 -7.01 -13.17
C LEU A 211 18.07 -6.63 -14.57
N ASN A 212 18.71 -7.61 -15.26
CA ASN A 212 19.33 -7.40 -16.56
C ASN A 212 18.36 -7.68 -17.73
N PRO A 213 18.60 -7.10 -18.90
CA PRO A 213 17.91 -7.45 -20.15
C PRO A 213 17.98 -8.96 -20.41
N HIS A 214 16.91 -9.54 -20.99
CA HIS A 214 16.81 -10.96 -21.33
C HIS A 214 17.09 -11.91 -20.15
N ALA A 215 16.84 -11.44 -18.92
CA ALA A 215 17.14 -12.18 -17.68
C ALA A 215 18.61 -12.65 -17.62
N GLY A 216 19.55 -11.77 -18.05
CA GLY A 216 20.98 -12.03 -18.02
C GLY A 216 21.53 -12.94 -19.14
N ASP A 217 20.66 -13.54 -19.97
CA ASP A 217 20.99 -14.44 -21.04
C ASP A 217 22.06 -15.50 -20.65
N GLY A 218 21.79 -16.21 -19.56
CA GLY A 218 22.69 -17.24 -19.02
C GLY A 218 24.05 -16.73 -18.54
N GLY A 219 24.14 -15.46 -18.17
CA GLY A 219 25.35 -14.80 -17.67
C GLY A 219 26.11 -13.98 -18.70
N VAL A 220 25.60 -13.89 -19.93
CA VAL A 220 26.23 -13.09 -21.01
C VAL A 220 26.05 -11.60 -20.78
N ILE A 221 24.90 -11.20 -20.21
CA ILE A 221 24.48 -9.79 -19.96
C ILE A 221 24.48 -9.47 -18.46
N GLY A 222 25.18 -10.20 -17.65
CA GLY A 222 25.19 -10.05 -16.19
C GLY A 222 24.93 -11.37 -15.50
N ASN A 223 25.29 -11.45 -14.22
CA ASN A 223 25.20 -12.69 -13.45
C ASN A 223 24.28 -12.55 -12.22
N GLU A 224 23.61 -11.41 -12.05
CA GLU A 224 22.75 -11.13 -10.89
C GLU A 224 21.56 -12.09 -10.83
N GLU A 225 21.04 -12.51 -11.98
CA GLU A 225 19.97 -13.51 -12.06
C GLU A 225 20.40 -14.85 -11.49
N GLU A 226 21.59 -15.33 -11.88
CA GLU A 226 22.12 -16.63 -11.43
C GLU A 226 22.61 -16.57 -9.98
N ASN A 227 23.31 -15.49 -9.61
CA ASN A 227 24.02 -15.42 -8.33
C ASN A 227 23.17 -14.84 -7.19
N VAL A 228 22.11 -14.09 -7.51
CA VAL A 228 21.31 -13.37 -6.52
C VAL A 228 19.82 -13.72 -6.62
N ILE A 229 19.20 -13.55 -7.81
CA ILE A 229 17.74 -13.63 -7.91
C ILE A 229 17.26 -15.09 -7.83
N LYS A 230 17.86 -16.01 -8.54
CA LYS A 230 17.50 -17.45 -8.47
C LYS A 230 17.70 -18.04 -7.07
N PRO A 231 18.82 -17.82 -6.37
CA PRO A 231 18.97 -18.24 -4.97
C PRO A 231 17.95 -17.63 -4.02
N ALA A 232 17.48 -16.38 -4.28
CA ALA A 232 16.39 -15.79 -3.50
C ALA A 232 15.05 -16.49 -3.76
N LEU A 233 14.76 -16.85 -5.01
CA LEU A 233 13.55 -17.59 -5.37
C LEU A 233 13.53 -19.00 -4.76
N GLU A 234 14.65 -19.70 -4.76
CA GLU A 234 14.79 -21.03 -4.13
C GLU A 234 14.54 -20.96 -2.62
N GLU A 235 15.04 -19.92 -1.92
CA GLU A 235 14.78 -19.71 -0.50
C GLU A 235 13.29 -19.40 -0.24
N LEU A 236 12.67 -18.57 -1.07
CA LEU A 236 11.25 -18.24 -0.98
C LEU A 236 10.37 -19.47 -1.22
N GLU A 237 10.71 -20.31 -2.20
CA GLU A 237 9.99 -21.56 -2.48
C GLU A 237 10.09 -22.53 -1.29
N ALA A 238 11.29 -22.70 -0.73
CA ALA A 238 11.51 -23.52 0.46
C ALA A 238 10.70 -23.01 1.68
N ALA A 239 10.46 -21.68 1.76
CA ALA A 239 9.60 -21.06 2.76
C ALA A 239 8.09 -21.14 2.41
N GLY A 240 7.71 -21.71 1.27
CA GLY A 240 6.32 -21.85 0.82
C GLY A 240 5.73 -20.60 0.18
N VAL A 241 6.54 -19.61 -0.18
CA VAL A 241 6.13 -18.41 -0.92
C VAL A 241 6.14 -18.71 -2.42
N LYS A 242 5.02 -18.45 -3.09
CA LYS A 242 4.89 -18.70 -4.54
C LYS A 242 5.44 -17.51 -5.35
N ALA A 243 6.76 -17.42 -5.40
CA ALA A 243 7.49 -16.44 -6.20
C ALA A 243 8.06 -17.13 -7.46
N PHE A 244 7.86 -16.52 -8.61
CA PHE A 244 8.20 -17.08 -9.91
C PHE A 244 9.07 -16.11 -10.71
N GLY A 245 10.05 -16.60 -11.43
CA GLY A 245 10.96 -15.78 -12.25
C GLY A 245 12.37 -16.38 -12.33
N PRO A 246 13.38 -15.55 -12.64
CA PRO A 246 13.28 -14.14 -13.02
C PRO A 246 12.70 -13.95 -14.42
N PHE A 247 11.79 -12.97 -14.58
CA PHE A 247 11.22 -12.64 -15.88
C PHE A 247 11.86 -11.40 -16.48
N ALA A 248 12.20 -11.43 -17.75
CA ALA A 248 12.63 -10.25 -18.50
C ALA A 248 11.47 -9.24 -18.59
N ALA A 249 11.68 -8.01 -18.09
CA ALA A 249 10.62 -7.04 -17.86
C ALA A 249 9.86 -6.64 -19.13
N ASP A 250 10.57 -6.44 -20.24
CA ASP A 250 10.00 -6.07 -21.54
C ASP A 250 9.03 -7.12 -22.06
N GLY A 251 9.45 -8.38 -22.11
CA GLY A 251 8.59 -9.49 -22.52
C GLY A 251 7.44 -9.75 -21.55
N PHE A 252 7.68 -9.63 -20.26
CA PHE A 252 6.69 -9.84 -19.22
C PHE A 252 5.50 -8.86 -19.33
N PHE A 253 5.79 -7.57 -19.42
CA PHE A 253 4.75 -6.56 -19.58
C PHE A 253 4.20 -6.53 -20.99
N GLY A 254 5.06 -6.65 -22.03
CA GLY A 254 4.65 -6.60 -23.43
C GLY A 254 3.70 -7.71 -23.85
N GLN A 255 3.80 -8.88 -23.23
CA GLN A 255 2.90 -10.02 -23.48
C GLN A 255 1.70 -10.07 -22.50
N GLY A 256 1.56 -9.11 -21.60
CA GLY A 256 0.46 -9.10 -20.63
C GLY A 256 0.55 -10.21 -19.56
N MET A 257 1.73 -10.80 -19.35
CA MET A 257 1.91 -11.91 -18.40
C MET A 257 1.54 -11.53 -16.95
N TYR A 258 1.60 -10.23 -16.61
CA TYR A 258 1.21 -9.73 -15.30
C TYR A 258 -0.22 -10.11 -14.88
N THR A 259 -1.12 -10.37 -15.83
CA THR A 259 -2.51 -10.78 -15.56
C THR A 259 -2.61 -12.18 -14.94
N ALA A 260 -1.56 -12.99 -15.04
CA ALA A 260 -1.49 -14.32 -14.44
C ALA A 260 -0.97 -14.31 -12.99
N PHE A 261 -0.61 -13.14 -12.43
CA PHE A 261 -0.02 -12.97 -11.12
C PHE A 261 -0.83 -12.00 -10.26
N ASP A 262 -0.73 -12.15 -8.95
CA ASP A 262 -1.40 -11.27 -8.00
C ASP A 262 -0.56 -10.03 -7.68
N GLY A 263 0.74 -10.11 -7.91
CA GLY A 263 1.68 -9.02 -7.75
C GLY A 263 2.98 -9.22 -8.51
N VAL A 264 3.67 -8.12 -8.77
CA VAL A 264 4.96 -8.06 -9.48
C VAL A 264 5.99 -7.40 -8.59
N LEU A 265 7.10 -8.07 -8.32
CA LEU A 265 8.25 -7.51 -7.63
C LEU A 265 9.30 -7.07 -8.66
N ALA A 266 9.45 -5.76 -8.83
CA ALA A 266 10.44 -5.17 -9.72
C ALA A 266 11.73 -4.83 -8.94
N MET A 267 12.87 -4.87 -9.62
CA MET A 267 14.16 -4.64 -8.99
C MET A 267 14.40 -3.17 -8.66
N TYR A 268 13.92 -2.25 -9.51
CA TYR A 268 14.10 -0.81 -9.32
C TYR A 268 12.89 -0.02 -9.81
N HIS A 269 12.88 1.26 -9.44
CA HIS A 269 11.77 2.18 -9.58
C HIS A 269 11.15 2.18 -10.99
N ASP A 270 11.89 2.58 -12.01
CA ASP A 270 11.30 2.78 -13.34
C ASP A 270 10.95 1.47 -14.05
N GLN A 271 11.62 0.36 -13.70
CA GLN A 271 11.27 -0.98 -14.21
C GLN A 271 9.83 -1.37 -13.84
N GLY A 272 9.40 -0.99 -12.64
CA GLY A 272 8.04 -1.28 -12.16
C GLY A 272 7.05 -0.18 -12.48
N LEU A 273 7.43 1.09 -12.24
CA LEU A 273 6.49 2.21 -12.27
C LEU A 273 6.18 2.72 -13.68
N ALA A 274 7.10 2.68 -14.62
CA ALA A 274 6.82 3.10 -15.99
C ALA A 274 5.71 2.22 -16.64
N PRO A 275 5.82 0.88 -16.64
CA PRO A 275 4.73 0.05 -17.14
C PRO A 275 3.47 0.14 -16.27
N PHE A 276 3.59 0.25 -14.92
CA PHE A 276 2.43 0.42 -14.05
C PHE A 276 1.60 1.65 -14.46
N LYS A 277 2.23 2.80 -14.56
CA LYS A 277 1.55 4.05 -14.92
C LYS A 277 0.95 4.03 -16.33
N THR A 278 1.60 3.34 -17.25
CA THR A 278 1.08 3.17 -18.62
C THR A 278 -0.16 2.27 -18.66
N ILE A 279 -0.20 1.21 -17.84
CA ILE A 279 -1.30 0.24 -17.82
C ILE A 279 -2.47 0.73 -16.97
N VAL A 280 -2.20 1.30 -15.78
CA VAL A 280 -3.23 1.68 -14.80
C VAL A 280 -3.76 3.10 -15.03
N GLY A 281 -2.95 3.99 -15.60
CA GLY A 281 -3.35 5.39 -15.81
C GLY A 281 -3.54 6.16 -14.50
N GLY A 282 -4.56 7.03 -14.47
CA GLY A 282 -4.83 7.94 -13.35
C GLY A 282 -5.45 7.32 -12.09
N GLU A 283 -5.71 6.00 -12.07
CA GLU A 283 -6.34 5.32 -10.92
C GLU A 283 -5.33 4.68 -9.94
N GLY A 284 -4.03 4.88 -10.21
CA GLY A 284 -2.95 4.31 -9.40
C GLY A 284 -2.95 4.86 -7.97
N VAL A 285 -2.69 3.98 -6.99
CA VAL A 285 -2.58 4.30 -5.57
C VAL A 285 -1.26 3.77 -5.02
N ASN A 286 -0.58 4.59 -4.25
CA ASN A 286 0.60 4.18 -3.49
C ASN A 286 0.15 3.71 -2.09
N ILE A 287 0.55 2.50 -1.72
CA ILE A 287 0.22 1.85 -0.45
C ILE A 287 1.52 1.59 0.31
N THR A 288 1.55 1.94 1.58
CA THR A 288 2.65 1.57 2.48
C THR A 288 2.28 0.27 3.21
N ALA A 289 2.81 -0.84 2.73
CA ALA A 289 2.62 -2.16 3.34
C ALA A 289 3.69 -2.47 4.41
N GLY A 290 3.49 -3.54 5.19
CA GLY A 290 4.43 -4.02 6.20
C GLY A 290 4.36 -3.31 7.55
N LEU A 291 3.70 -2.17 7.65
CA LEU A 291 3.55 -1.40 8.88
C LEU A 291 2.22 -1.70 9.60
N PRO A 292 2.13 -1.44 10.92
CA PRO A 292 0.89 -1.55 11.66
C PRO A 292 -0.20 -0.61 11.12
N ILE A 293 0.17 0.62 10.82
CA ILE A 293 -0.74 1.63 10.26
C ILE A 293 -1.14 1.27 8.82
N VAL A 294 -2.40 1.51 8.47
CA VAL A 294 -2.85 1.53 7.07
C VAL A 294 -2.61 2.92 6.51
N ARG A 295 -1.72 3.02 5.51
CA ARG A 295 -1.46 4.28 4.84
C ARG A 295 -1.54 4.13 3.33
N THR A 296 -2.29 5.03 2.70
CA THR A 296 -2.38 5.16 1.24
C THR A 296 -2.14 6.60 0.79
N SER A 297 -1.83 6.79 -0.47
CA SER A 297 -1.74 8.10 -1.10
C SER A 297 -2.01 8.00 -2.60
N PRO A 298 -2.39 9.11 -3.26
CA PRO A 298 -2.42 9.13 -4.71
C PRO A 298 -1.03 8.88 -5.32
N ASP A 299 -0.99 8.42 -6.56
CA ASP A 299 0.24 8.15 -7.32
C ASP A 299 0.69 9.34 -8.17
N HIS A 300 0.49 10.56 -7.68
CA HIS A 300 0.96 11.80 -8.32
C HIS A 300 1.62 12.71 -7.27
N GLY A 301 2.36 13.73 -7.75
CA GLY A 301 3.01 14.74 -6.92
C GLY A 301 2.12 15.94 -6.60
N THR A 302 2.76 17.02 -6.15
CA THR A 302 2.11 18.30 -5.79
C THR A 302 1.47 19.04 -6.96
N ALA A 303 1.87 18.71 -8.20
CA ALA A 303 1.32 19.25 -9.45
C ALA A 303 1.18 20.79 -9.44
N TYR A 304 2.29 21.47 -9.15
CA TYR A 304 2.33 22.92 -9.06
C TYR A 304 1.89 23.64 -10.34
N ASP A 305 2.11 23.01 -11.49
CA ASP A 305 1.72 23.52 -12.81
C ASP A 305 0.22 23.74 -12.97
N ILE A 306 -0.60 22.99 -12.25
CA ILE A 306 -2.07 23.09 -12.27
C ILE A 306 -2.68 23.57 -10.95
N ALA A 307 -1.88 23.80 -9.91
CA ALA A 307 -2.37 24.27 -8.62
C ALA A 307 -3.10 25.62 -8.76
N GLY A 308 -4.25 25.76 -8.14
CA GLY A 308 -5.10 26.95 -8.19
C GLY A 308 -5.94 27.12 -9.45
N LYS A 309 -5.85 26.18 -10.41
CA LYS A 309 -6.63 26.26 -11.67
C LYS A 309 -7.98 25.53 -11.60
N GLY A 310 -8.25 24.77 -10.56
CA GLY A 310 -9.51 24.02 -10.40
C GLY A 310 -9.66 22.82 -11.34
N VAL A 311 -8.58 22.36 -11.97
CA VAL A 311 -8.58 21.28 -12.98
C VAL A 311 -7.96 19.96 -12.48
N ALA A 312 -7.50 19.89 -11.23
CA ALA A 312 -6.94 18.67 -10.68
C ALA A 312 -8.00 17.56 -10.63
N ASP A 313 -7.60 16.35 -11.04
CA ASP A 313 -8.43 15.15 -10.98
C ASP A 313 -8.25 14.48 -9.63
N GLU A 314 -9.34 14.29 -8.90
CA GLU A 314 -9.36 13.66 -7.58
C GLU A 314 -9.45 12.13 -7.62
N THR A 315 -9.53 11.50 -8.78
CA THR A 315 -9.78 10.05 -8.94
C THR A 315 -8.75 9.20 -8.19
N SER A 316 -7.46 9.49 -8.34
CA SER A 316 -6.41 8.76 -7.64
C SER A 316 -6.51 8.94 -6.11
N PHE A 317 -6.82 10.14 -5.62
CA PHE A 317 -6.99 10.40 -4.19
C PHE A 317 -8.25 9.71 -3.64
N ARG A 318 -9.37 9.77 -4.35
CA ARG A 318 -10.61 9.06 -3.99
C ARG A 318 -10.36 7.55 -3.96
N THR A 319 -9.64 7.01 -4.93
CA THR A 319 -9.26 5.59 -4.97
C THR A 319 -8.34 5.24 -3.78
N ALA A 320 -7.45 6.16 -3.36
CA ALA A 320 -6.62 5.96 -2.18
C ALA A 320 -7.47 5.85 -0.90
N VAL A 321 -8.54 6.65 -0.77
CA VAL A 321 -9.49 6.53 0.36
C VAL A 321 -10.19 5.17 0.33
N TYR A 322 -10.71 4.73 -0.81
CA TYR A 322 -11.35 3.41 -0.93
C TYR A 322 -10.38 2.28 -0.56
N LYS A 323 -9.16 2.31 -1.08
CA LYS A 323 -8.14 1.29 -0.77
C LYS A 323 -7.77 1.27 0.70
N ALA A 324 -7.68 2.44 1.37
CA ALA A 324 -7.43 2.49 2.80
C ALA A 324 -8.54 1.77 3.60
N ILE A 325 -9.80 2.04 3.26
CA ILE A 325 -10.98 1.43 3.88
C ILE A 325 -10.98 -0.09 3.64
N ASP A 326 -10.74 -0.54 2.40
CA ASP A 326 -10.71 -1.95 2.04
C ASP A 326 -9.60 -2.70 2.78
N ILE A 327 -8.39 -2.12 2.81
CA ILE A 327 -7.24 -2.71 3.51
C ILE A 327 -7.53 -2.86 4.99
N PHE A 328 -8.11 -1.85 5.63
CA PHE A 328 -8.44 -1.92 7.05
C PHE A 328 -9.46 -3.04 7.35
N ARG A 329 -10.51 -3.15 6.53
CA ARG A 329 -11.51 -4.21 6.64
C ARG A 329 -10.88 -5.60 6.40
N ASN A 330 -10.02 -5.71 5.38
CA ASN A 330 -9.33 -6.96 5.08
C ASN A 330 -8.42 -7.37 6.24
N ARG A 331 -7.69 -6.43 6.87
CA ARG A 331 -6.86 -6.71 8.05
C ARG A 331 -7.69 -7.24 9.21
N ILE A 332 -8.83 -6.63 9.52
CA ILE A 332 -9.73 -7.14 10.57
C ILE A 332 -10.17 -8.57 10.25
N ASN A 333 -10.66 -8.80 9.03
CA ASN A 333 -11.14 -10.12 8.60
C ASN A 333 -10.03 -11.19 8.58
N TYR A 334 -8.78 -10.80 8.34
CA TYR A 334 -7.62 -11.70 8.35
C TYR A 334 -7.11 -11.96 9.76
N ASP A 335 -6.99 -10.92 10.58
CA ASP A 335 -6.35 -10.99 11.90
C ASP A 335 -7.29 -11.60 12.97
N GLU A 336 -8.58 -11.26 12.96
CA GLU A 336 -9.55 -11.69 13.99
C GLU A 336 -9.66 -13.22 14.10
N PRO A 337 -9.82 -13.99 13.01
CA PRO A 337 -9.84 -15.46 13.08
C PRO A 337 -8.53 -16.07 13.57
N MET A 338 -7.40 -15.35 13.39
CA MET A 338 -6.07 -15.83 13.79
C MET A 338 -5.75 -15.58 15.26
N GLN A 339 -6.52 -14.73 15.95
CA GLN A 339 -6.32 -14.46 17.39
C GLN A 339 -6.66 -15.67 18.25
N ASN A 340 -7.63 -16.46 17.86
CA ASN A 340 -8.03 -17.68 18.56
C ASN A 340 -8.37 -18.79 17.56
N PRO A 341 -7.38 -19.35 16.86
CA PRO A 341 -7.62 -20.36 15.85
C PRO A 341 -8.14 -21.66 16.52
N LEU A 342 -9.16 -22.25 15.91
CA LEU A 342 -9.62 -23.58 16.31
C LEU A 342 -8.43 -24.54 16.25
N GLN A 343 -8.20 -25.28 17.35
CA GLN A 343 -7.20 -26.33 17.36
C GLN A 343 -7.54 -27.34 16.25
N LYS A 344 -6.57 -27.59 15.37
CA LYS A 344 -6.69 -28.72 14.45
C LYS A 344 -6.70 -30.00 15.28
N LEU A 345 -7.87 -30.56 15.51
CA LEU A 345 -8.01 -31.93 15.97
C LEU A 345 -7.47 -32.80 14.83
N TYR A 346 -6.20 -33.11 14.86
CA TYR A 346 -5.65 -34.22 14.09
C TYR A 346 -6.25 -35.49 14.68
N HIS A 347 -7.41 -35.86 14.15
CA HIS A 347 -7.75 -37.28 14.16
C HIS A 347 -6.74 -37.89 13.17
N GLU A 348 -5.74 -38.60 13.68
CA GLU A 348 -5.11 -39.62 12.87
C GLU A 348 -6.25 -40.44 12.29
N ARG A 349 -6.56 -40.30 11.01
CA ARG A 349 -7.33 -41.29 10.30
C ARG A 349 -6.48 -42.55 10.43
N ARG A 350 -6.81 -43.43 11.38
CA ARG A 350 -6.32 -44.78 11.33
C ARG A 350 -6.71 -45.26 9.95
N ASP A 351 -5.71 -45.60 9.17
CA ASP A 351 -5.92 -46.25 7.89
C ASP A 351 -6.54 -47.61 8.18
N ASP A 352 -7.88 -47.66 8.23
CA ASP A 352 -8.65 -48.90 8.37
C ASP A 352 -8.69 -49.69 7.07
N SER A 353 -7.97 -49.27 6.01
CA SER A 353 -7.90 -50.00 4.73
C SER A 353 -7.29 -51.39 4.89
N GLU A 354 -6.45 -51.64 5.90
CA GLU A 354 -5.98 -53.00 6.23
C GLU A 354 -7.03 -53.87 6.94
N LYS A 355 -8.12 -53.32 7.47
CA LYS A 355 -9.15 -54.08 8.19
C LYS A 355 -10.29 -54.58 7.33
N VAL A 356 -10.46 -54.06 6.11
CA VAL A 356 -11.43 -54.56 5.15
C VAL A 356 -10.77 -55.64 4.28
N ARG A 357 -10.33 -56.71 4.88
CA ARG A 357 -10.17 -57.96 4.13
C ARG A 357 -11.59 -58.47 3.84
N PHE A 358 -12.03 -58.30 2.64
CA PHE A 358 -13.20 -59.01 2.14
C PHE A 358 -12.93 -60.49 2.32
N ALA A 359 -13.65 -61.13 3.25
CA ALA A 359 -13.62 -62.58 3.41
C ALA A 359 -14.21 -63.13 2.10
N VAL A 360 -13.36 -63.59 1.19
CA VAL A 360 -13.78 -64.33 0.03
C VAL A 360 -14.44 -65.61 0.55
N PRO A 361 -15.72 -65.88 0.30
CA PRO A 361 -16.35 -67.10 0.74
C PRO A 361 -15.61 -68.29 0.10
N LYS A 362 -15.06 -69.18 0.95
CA LYS A 362 -14.46 -70.43 0.47
C LYS A 362 -15.53 -71.24 -0.25
N LYS A 363 -15.34 -71.55 -1.54
CA LYS A 363 -16.18 -72.50 -2.27
C LYS A 363 -16.26 -73.84 -1.47
N PRO A 364 -17.46 -74.43 -1.32
CA PRO A 364 -17.61 -75.71 -0.67
C PRO A 364 -16.82 -76.75 -1.47
N LYS A 365 -16.04 -77.61 -0.74
CA LYS A 365 -15.36 -78.73 -1.34
C LYS A 365 -16.47 -79.72 -1.88
N GLN A 366 -16.45 -80.01 -3.18
CA GLN A 366 -17.20 -81.11 -3.73
C GLN A 366 -16.67 -82.39 -3.12
N THR A 367 -17.55 -83.12 -2.41
CA THR A 367 -17.29 -84.46 -1.92
C THR A 367 -17.48 -85.39 -3.15
N GLU A 368 -16.37 -85.97 -3.62
CA GLU A 368 -16.46 -87.11 -4.54
C GLU A 368 -17.05 -88.25 -3.77
N GLN A 369 -18.26 -88.77 -4.22
CA GLN A 369 -18.79 -90.04 -3.85
C GLN A 369 -18.31 -91.07 -4.87
N GLN A 370 -17.68 -92.16 -4.31
CA GLN A 370 -17.43 -93.40 -5.01
C GLN A 370 -18.75 -94.11 -5.26
#